data_05305c484c5d82d4199a0dd2b0bbb924
#
_entry.id   05305c484c5d82d4199a0dd2b0bbb924
#
_cell.length_a   1.000
_cell.length_b   1.000
_cell.length_c   1.000
_cell.angle_alpha   90.00
_cell.angle_beta   90.00
_cell.angle_gamma   90.00
#
_symmetry.space_group_name_H-M   'P 1'
#
loop_
_entity.id
_entity.type
_entity.pdbx_description
1 polymer ?
#
loop_
_entity_poly.entity_id
_entity_poly.type
_entity_poly.pdbx_seq_one_letter_code
_entity_poly.pdbx_strand_id
1 'polypeptide(L)'
;MNFGKAIERVKTRSYIARRANWDNDVFIFAQVPADINEETIPKMQSLPEVVKREITEAGITSLNYQNQICKFDNGDITYYTPTGDEIFAEDWKTKSDDVLAKWENI
;
A
#
# COMPACT_ATOMS: atom_id res chain seq x y z
N MET A 1 3.17 -12.94 -14.87
CA MET A 1 4.38 -12.10 -15.00
C MET A 1 5.27 -12.24 -13.78
N ASN A 2 6.51 -11.81 -13.85
CA ASN A 2 7.40 -11.87 -12.70
C ASN A 2 7.10 -10.75 -11.71
N PHE A 3 7.69 -10.86 -10.51
CA PHE A 3 7.48 -9.92 -9.41
C PHE A 3 7.93 -8.50 -9.79
N GLY A 4 9.09 -8.35 -10.43
CA GLY A 4 9.62 -7.04 -10.82
C GLY A 4 8.68 -6.27 -11.72
N LYS A 5 8.10 -6.93 -12.71
CA LYS A 5 7.13 -6.32 -13.62
C LYS A 5 5.85 -5.94 -12.89
N ALA A 6 5.37 -6.80 -12.01
CA ALA A 6 4.17 -6.50 -11.20
C ALA A 6 4.41 -5.26 -10.32
N ILE A 7 5.55 -5.18 -9.64
CA ILE A 7 5.91 -4.06 -8.78
C ILE A 7 6.04 -2.76 -9.58
N GLU A 8 6.67 -2.80 -10.76
CA GLU A 8 6.77 -1.61 -11.61
C GLU A 8 5.39 -1.04 -11.96
N ARG A 9 4.41 -1.91 -12.23
CA ARG A 9 3.04 -1.47 -12.49
C ARG A 9 2.36 -0.91 -11.24
N VAL A 10 2.50 -1.59 -10.10
CA VAL A 10 1.91 -1.14 -8.83
C VAL A 10 2.44 0.23 -8.43
N LYS A 11 3.73 0.50 -8.66
CA LYS A 11 4.36 1.79 -8.33
C LYS A 11 3.76 2.96 -9.11
N THR A 12 3.11 2.72 -10.23
CA THR A 12 2.41 3.79 -10.97
C THR A 12 1.13 4.25 -10.29
N ARG A 13 0.62 3.49 -9.31
CA ARG A 13 -0.67 3.66 -8.61
C ARG A 13 -1.89 3.39 -9.49
N SER A 14 -1.67 3.01 -10.74
CA SER A 14 -2.75 2.68 -11.67
C SER A 14 -3.04 1.19 -11.74
N TYR A 15 -2.32 0.38 -10.97
CA TYR A 15 -2.47 -1.07 -10.96
C TYR A 15 -2.45 -1.61 -9.54
N ILE A 16 -3.22 -2.68 -9.34
CA ILE A 16 -3.07 -3.58 -8.20
C ILE A 16 -2.47 -4.89 -8.69
N ALA A 17 -1.86 -5.66 -7.81
CA ALA A 17 -1.21 -6.93 -8.18
C ALA A 17 -1.55 -8.02 -7.18
N ARG A 18 -1.55 -9.27 -7.64
CA ARG A 18 -1.71 -10.45 -6.78
C ARG A 18 -1.04 -11.68 -7.40
N ARG A 19 -0.79 -12.66 -6.57
CA ARG A 19 -0.41 -13.99 -7.02
C ARG A 19 -1.65 -14.71 -7.59
N ALA A 20 -1.42 -15.62 -8.54
CA ALA A 20 -2.51 -16.39 -9.14
C ALA A 20 -3.31 -17.20 -8.11
N ASN A 21 -2.64 -17.64 -7.03
CA ASN A 21 -3.26 -18.46 -5.98
C ASN A 21 -3.81 -17.63 -4.80
N TRP A 22 -3.73 -16.31 -4.84
CA TRP A 22 -4.37 -15.47 -3.85
C TRP A 22 -5.87 -15.37 -4.12
N ASP A 23 -6.66 -15.20 -3.07
CA ASP A 23 -8.10 -14.94 -3.19
C ASP A 23 -8.35 -13.61 -3.90
N ASN A 24 -9.56 -13.46 -4.45
CA ASN A 24 -9.95 -12.25 -5.18
C ASN A 24 -9.89 -10.99 -4.34
N ASP A 25 -10.04 -11.13 -3.02
CA ASP A 25 -10.03 -10.02 -2.08
C ASP A 25 -8.66 -9.81 -1.41
N VAL A 26 -7.59 -10.31 -2.05
CA VAL A 26 -6.21 -10.15 -1.59
C VAL A 26 -5.38 -9.59 -2.73
N PHE A 27 -4.77 -8.43 -2.50
CA PHE A 27 -3.91 -7.80 -3.50
C PHE A 27 -2.97 -6.79 -2.84
N ILE A 28 -1.95 -6.38 -3.58
CA ILE A 28 -1.04 -5.31 -3.14
C ILE A 28 -1.28 -4.05 -3.97
N PHE A 29 -1.01 -2.91 -3.38
CA PHE A 29 -1.18 -1.60 -4.00
C PHE A 29 -0.18 -0.60 -3.42
N ALA A 30 0.04 0.50 -4.13
CA ALA A 30 0.91 1.57 -3.64
C ALA A 30 0.11 2.59 -2.84
N GLN A 31 0.54 2.86 -1.60
CA GLN A 31 -0.03 3.91 -0.78
C GLN A 31 0.24 5.27 -1.41
N VAL A 32 -0.75 6.14 -1.43
CA VAL A 32 -0.57 7.52 -1.88
C VAL A 32 0.11 8.30 -0.77
N PRO A 33 1.24 8.97 -1.03
CA PRO A 33 1.87 9.83 -0.04
C PRO A 33 0.96 10.97 0.38
N ALA A 34 1.05 11.38 1.64
CA ALA A 34 0.24 12.47 2.17
C ALA A 34 1.01 13.23 3.23
N ASP A 35 0.76 14.54 3.29
CA ASP A 35 1.25 15.41 4.36
C ASP A 35 0.09 15.76 5.27
N ILE A 36 0.26 15.53 6.56
CA ILE A 36 -0.75 15.84 7.59
C ILE A 36 -0.30 17.08 8.33
N ASN A 37 -1.14 18.12 8.32
CA ASN A 37 -0.80 19.39 8.97
C ASN A 37 -1.05 19.37 10.49
N GLU A 38 -0.55 20.40 11.16
CA GLU A 38 -0.64 20.54 12.61
C GLU A 38 -2.09 20.51 13.13
N GLU A 39 -3.02 21.08 12.39
CA GLU A 39 -4.44 21.13 12.79
C GLU A 39 -5.10 19.76 12.73
N THR A 40 -4.65 18.91 11.83
CA THR A 40 -5.23 17.58 11.61
C THR A 40 -4.68 16.53 12.57
N ILE A 41 -3.42 16.66 12.98
CA ILE A 41 -2.75 15.66 13.83
C ILE A 41 -3.57 15.31 15.09
N PRO A 42 -4.09 16.28 15.88
CA PRO A 42 -4.87 15.95 17.07
C PRO A 42 -6.17 15.22 16.79
N LYS A 43 -6.69 15.33 15.57
CA LYS A 43 -7.96 14.74 15.13
C LYS A 43 -7.80 13.32 14.59
N MET A 44 -6.57 12.87 14.37
CA MET A 44 -6.31 11.54 13.82
C MET A 44 -6.69 10.45 14.82
N GLN A 45 -7.47 9.49 14.37
CA GLN A 45 -7.86 8.34 15.19
C GLN A 45 -6.82 7.22 15.12
N SER A 46 -5.98 7.22 14.09
CA SER A 46 -4.97 6.19 13.88
C SER A 46 -3.69 6.40 14.72
N LEU A 47 -3.57 7.54 15.41
CA LEU A 47 -2.43 7.82 16.29
C LEU A 47 -2.86 7.75 17.75
N PRO A 48 -2.15 6.96 18.58
CA PRO A 48 -2.36 6.99 20.03
C PRO A 48 -2.09 8.37 20.62
N GLU A 49 -2.78 8.71 21.70
CA GLU A 49 -2.61 10.02 22.36
C GLU A 49 -1.18 10.25 22.83
N VAL A 50 -0.48 9.21 23.29
CA VAL A 50 0.92 9.33 23.72
C VAL A 50 1.81 9.73 22.55
N VAL A 51 1.54 9.24 21.35
CA VAL A 51 2.30 9.59 20.14
C VAL A 51 2.03 11.04 19.76
N LYS A 52 0.78 11.47 19.78
CA LYS A 52 0.42 12.88 19.52
C LYS A 52 1.13 13.82 20.48
N ARG A 53 1.23 13.45 21.77
CA ARG A 53 1.92 14.23 22.78
C ARG A 53 3.41 14.35 22.46
N GLU A 54 4.06 13.26 22.13
CA GLU A 54 5.48 13.27 21.76
C GLU A 54 5.74 14.13 20.53
N ILE A 55 4.86 14.07 19.52
CA ILE A 55 4.95 14.89 18.31
C ILE A 55 4.87 16.37 18.68
N THR A 56 3.91 16.74 19.53
CA THR A 56 3.72 18.13 19.99
C THR A 56 4.93 18.61 20.79
N GLU A 57 5.43 17.82 21.73
CA GLU A 57 6.59 18.17 22.56
C GLU A 57 7.86 18.29 21.74
N ALA A 58 8.00 17.53 20.68
CA ALA A 58 9.15 17.62 19.75
C ALA A 58 9.07 18.84 18.83
N GLY A 59 7.97 19.60 18.85
CA GLY A 59 7.79 20.75 17.96
C GLY A 59 7.54 20.39 16.52
N ILE A 60 7.07 19.16 16.25
CA ILE A 60 6.77 18.69 14.91
C ILE A 60 5.38 19.19 14.52
N THR A 61 5.28 19.88 13.39
CA THR A 61 4.04 20.52 12.94
C THR A 61 3.42 19.84 11.72
N SER A 62 4.07 18.81 11.19
CA SER A 62 3.52 18.03 10.07
C SER A 62 3.99 16.58 10.14
N LEU A 63 3.19 15.68 9.59
CA LEU A 63 3.55 14.27 9.41
C LEU A 63 3.56 13.96 7.93
N ASN A 64 4.60 13.26 7.47
CA ASN A 64 4.76 12.90 6.08
C ASN A 64 4.63 11.40 5.93
N TYR A 65 3.56 10.97 5.24
CA TYR A 65 3.36 9.56 4.87
C TYR A 65 4.08 9.31 3.55
N GLN A 66 5.11 8.48 3.61
CA GLN A 66 5.97 8.18 2.46
C GLN A 66 5.33 7.13 1.55
N ASN A 67 5.97 6.90 0.40
CA ASN A 67 5.60 5.81 -0.50
C ASN A 67 5.76 4.46 0.21
N GLN A 68 4.73 3.62 0.14
CA GLN A 68 4.73 2.28 0.68
C GLN A 68 3.92 1.36 -0.23
N ILE A 69 4.29 0.10 -0.24
CA ILE A 69 3.44 -0.94 -0.81
C ILE A 69 2.65 -1.56 0.34
N CYS A 70 1.35 -1.60 0.18
CA CYS A 70 0.43 -2.16 1.16
C CYS A 70 -0.22 -3.43 0.61
N LYS A 71 -0.66 -4.29 1.53
CA LYS A 71 -1.43 -5.48 1.20
C LYS A 71 -2.84 -5.33 1.76
N PHE A 72 -3.83 -5.49 0.88
CA PHE A 72 -5.22 -5.61 1.24
C PHE A 72 -5.55 -7.10 1.36
N ASP A 73 -6.09 -7.50 2.49
CA ASP A 73 -6.45 -8.89 2.77
C ASP A 73 -7.82 -8.92 3.42
N ASN A 74 -8.86 -9.05 2.62
CA ASN A 74 -10.25 -9.16 3.09
C ASN A 74 -10.65 -8.04 4.06
N GLY A 75 -10.20 -6.83 3.82
CA GLY A 75 -10.52 -5.66 4.64
C GLY A 75 -9.40 -5.18 5.54
N ASP A 76 -8.37 -5.99 5.76
CA ASP A 76 -7.20 -5.58 6.53
C ASP A 76 -6.14 -5.00 5.61
N ILE A 77 -5.59 -3.85 5.98
CA ILE A 77 -4.51 -3.21 5.24
C ILE A 77 -3.26 -3.21 6.12
N THR A 78 -2.19 -3.79 5.61
CA THR A 78 -0.89 -3.85 6.27
C THR A 78 0.21 -3.43 5.30
N TYR A 79 1.37 -3.07 5.80
CA TYR A 79 2.52 -2.87 4.94
C TYR A 79 2.98 -4.21 4.39
N TYR A 80 3.29 -4.22 3.10
CA TYR A 80 3.66 -5.44 2.41
C TYR A 80 5.16 -5.68 2.49
N THR A 81 5.54 -6.86 2.97
CA THR A 81 6.91 -7.36 2.89
C THR A 81 6.88 -8.66 2.09
N PRO A 82 7.48 -8.69 0.91
CA PRO A 82 7.43 -9.91 0.09
C PRO A 82 8.24 -11.03 0.73
N THR A 83 7.72 -12.26 0.59
CA THR A 83 8.47 -13.46 0.92
C THR A 83 9.41 -13.82 -0.21
N GLY A 84 10.38 -14.71 0.05
CA GLY A 84 11.26 -15.21 -1.01
C GLY A 84 10.47 -15.87 -2.14
N ASP A 85 9.47 -16.66 -1.81
CA ASP A 85 8.62 -17.32 -2.81
C ASP A 85 7.89 -16.29 -3.69
N GLU A 86 7.41 -15.22 -3.11
CA GLU A 86 6.73 -14.15 -3.85
C GLU A 86 7.67 -13.42 -4.80
N ILE A 87 8.90 -13.19 -4.38
CA ILE A 87 9.92 -12.53 -5.21
C ILE A 87 10.29 -13.38 -6.42
N PHE A 88 10.40 -14.70 -6.25
CA PHE A 88 10.78 -15.61 -7.34
C PHE A 88 9.61 -16.07 -8.20
N ALA A 89 8.38 -15.76 -7.80
CA ALA A 89 7.19 -16.22 -8.51
C ALA A 89 7.05 -15.61 -9.91
N GLU A 90 6.50 -16.39 -10.82
CA GLU A 90 6.25 -16.00 -12.22
C GLU A 90 4.74 -15.89 -12.52
N ASP A 91 3.88 -16.11 -11.51
CA ASP A 91 2.44 -16.18 -11.66
C ASP A 91 1.72 -14.90 -11.18
N TRP A 92 2.43 -13.81 -11.07
CA TRP A 92 1.84 -12.53 -10.72
C TRP A 92 0.86 -12.05 -11.78
N LYS A 93 -0.22 -11.44 -11.33
CA LYS A 93 -1.23 -10.81 -12.18
C LYS A 93 -1.44 -9.38 -11.74
N THR A 94 -1.77 -8.52 -12.68
CA THR A 94 -2.10 -7.12 -12.38
C THR A 94 -3.44 -6.76 -12.97
N LYS A 95 -4.08 -5.74 -12.39
CA LYS A 95 -5.34 -5.20 -12.86
C LYS A 95 -5.23 -3.68 -12.82
N SER A 96 -5.55 -3.02 -13.95
CA SER A 96 -5.49 -1.57 -14.02
C SER A 96 -6.72 -0.92 -13.36
N ASP A 97 -6.68 0.39 -13.21
CA ASP A 97 -7.79 1.19 -12.66
C ASP A 97 -8.89 1.49 -13.67
N ASP A 98 -8.78 0.97 -14.90
CA ASP A 98 -9.86 1.06 -15.89
C ASP A 98 -11.08 0.29 -15.38
N VAL A 99 -12.27 0.88 -15.51
CA VAL A 99 -13.52 0.25 -15.02
C VAL A 99 -13.83 -1.09 -15.70
N LEU A 100 -13.30 -1.34 -16.89
CA LEU A 100 -13.47 -2.58 -17.63
C LEU A 100 -12.27 -3.53 -17.47
N ALA A 101 -11.29 -3.16 -16.65
CA ALA A 101 -10.08 -3.94 -16.51
C ALA A 101 -10.35 -5.30 -15.88
N LYS A 102 -9.55 -6.28 -16.31
CA LYS A 102 -9.53 -7.64 -15.78
C LYS A 102 -8.13 -7.97 -15.29
N TRP A 103 -8.01 -9.00 -14.48
CA TRP A 103 -6.71 -9.50 -14.07
C TRP A 103 -5.96 -10.07 -15.28
N GLU A 104 -4.73 -9.61 -15.45
CA GLU A 104 -3.86 -9.98 -16.57
C GLU A 104 -2.49 -10.41 -16.07
N ASN A 105 -1.87 -11.36 -16.75
CA ASN A 105 -0.55 -11.87 -16.40
C ASN A 105 0.54 -11.47 -17.40
N ILE A 106 0.29 -10.46 -18.18
CA ILE A 106 1.20 -9.97 -19.22
C ILE A 106 1.74 -8.57 -18.91
#